data_5b3766bbe545f88ab6b6ab91875e0a2c
#
_entry.id   5b3766bbe545f88ab6b6ab91875e0a2c
#
_cell.length_a   1.000
_cell.length_b   1.000
_cell.length_c   1.000
_cell.angle_alpha   90.00
_cell.angle_beta   90.00
_cell.angle_gamma   90.00
#
_symmetry.space_group_name_H-M   'P 1'
#
loop_
_entity.id
_entity.type
_entity.pdbx_description
1 polymer ?
#
loop_
_entity_poly.entity_id
_entity_poly.type
_entity_poly.pdbx_seq_one_letter_code
_entity_poly.pdbx_strand_id
1 'polypeptide(L)'
;MASIRVLARNYRNLAGIQSIYLKNPNSAMLTYLVQDFVNNCQQTIDSRSKEQLDKEWIEEIGAKVIYQKEALNFITFANKVIAEGKTQSPCLWRSATAMLHYLYGYQQEAWKEISEAVALDGTQRMKDNARAIRLLVSTRNVQVDNDYPQYLVSEFKWLNEMAKGENPRKDDSTNPDNHYVEVKERVAYRALYNRFKTMADKAKKENRQEAGRDYESMATAMYGMMDAYMRTFYKEQQNEEYISRYLYSSEYAIRLDSLSAQQLADYYRFITSPHQDAFEQYVCQSLYRNADFFKDMIGTKYLAEGNFGEAARWQKDVSLDFINNQAISFYAEKRSYAVPYWFNHQKVNDSDMWSIQGSYAHLKENPKLKFCKEMNQLISQYNVAREGEVREKLAYELGIRYYQASCYGDCWYLTHYGKSVADSARTGEADFAAIAQDYLKVSKQSSNLTLRYHSLYALSSIGIDPWFKISYDANWNEQKLIQPLSAQYQAMMEWSQFSRQHPEIVDQYTTRCDVLKQFEKNL
;
A
#
# COMPACT_ATOMS: atom_id res chain seq x y z
N MET A 1 -28.39 -21.99 14.34
CA MET A 1 -27.04 -21.42 14.14
C MET A 1 -26.37 -21.09 15.47
N ALA A 2 -26.95 -20.29 16.39
CA ALA A 2 -26.34 -19.99 17.69
C ALA A 2 -26.03 -21.25 18.54
N SER A 3 -26.94 -22.21 18.58
CA SER A 3 -26.76 -23.48 19.31
C SER A 3 -25.60 -24.34 18.77
N ILE A 4 -25.34 -24.31 17.46
CA ILE A 4 -24.22 -25.02 16.84
C ILE A 4 -22.90 -24.35 17.21
N ARG A 5 -22.85 -23.01 17.28
CA ARG A 5 -21.66 -22.26 17.70
C ARG A 5 -21.30 -22.50 19.16
N VAL A 6 -22.29 -22.58 20.06
CA VAL A 6 -22.08 -22.89 21.48
C VAL A 6 -21.56 -24.32 21.66
N LEU A 7 -22.13 -25.29 20.96
CA LEU A 7 -21.66 -26.67 20.98
C LEU A 7 -20.25 -26.81 20.39
N ALA A 8 -19.95 -26.10 19.29
CA ALA A 8 -18.64 -26.07 18.68
C ALA A 8 -17.54 -25.56 19.64
N ARG A 9 -17.83 -24.53 20.45
CA ARG A 9 -16.88 -24.03 21.47
C ARG A 9 -16.43 -25.11 22.46
N ASN A 10 -17.32 -26.02 22.82
CA ASN A 10 -17.01 -27.09 23.78
C ASN A 10 -16.33 -28.32 23.14
N TYR A 11 -16.46 -28.51 21.83
CA TYR A 11 -15.99 -29.69 21.09
C TYR A 11 -14.90 -29.36 20.04
N ARG A 12 -14.25 -28.23 20.14
CA ARG A 12 -13.18 -27.81 19.21
C ARG A 12 -11.91 -28.66 19.27
N ASN A 13 -11.76 -29.46 20.30
CA ASN A 13 -10.59 -30.30 20.48
C ASN A 13 -10.75 -31.64 19.80
N LEU A 14 -9.62 -32.32 19.59
CA LEU A 14 -9.56 -33.63 18.97
C LEU A 14 -10.44 -34.66 19.69
N ALA A 15 -10.48 -34.62 21.03
CA ALA A 15 -11.28 -35.57 21.83
C ALA A 15 -12.80 -35.44 21.52
N GLY A 16 -13.29 -34.21 21.33
CA GLY A 16 -14.67 -33.96 20.92
C GLY A 16 -14.96 -34.52 19.52
N ILE A 17 -14.10 -34.27 18.55
CA ILE A 17 -14.20 -34.81 17.19
C ILE A 17 -14.23 -36.35 17.22
N GLN A 18 -13.31 -36.96 17.96
CA GLN A 18 -13.24 -38.42 18.14
C GLN A 18 -14.51 -38.99 18.76
N SER A 19 -15.04 -38.34 19.79
CA SER A 19 -16.28 -38.78 20.48
C SER A 19 -17.49 -38.76 19.55
N ILE A 20 -17.61 -37.72 18.70
CA ILE A 20 -18.70 -37.62 17.74
C ILE A 20 -18.56 -38.68 16.64
N TYR A 21 -17.35 -38.85 16.11
CA TYR A 21 -17.08 -39.85 15.08
C TYR A 21 -17.43 -41.26 15.53
N LEU A 22 -17.03 -41.64 16.76
CA LEU A 22 -17.31 -42.96 17.31
C LEU A 22 -18.82 -43.25 17.44
N LYS A 23 -19.63 -42.21 17.70
CA LYS A 23 -21.09 -42.33 17.79
C LYS A 23 -21.78 -42.32 16.43
N ASN A 24 -21.32 -41.45 15.54
CA ASN A 24 -21.85 -41.32 14.19
C ASN A 24 -20.76 -40.81 13.22
N PRO A 25 -20.13 -41.72 12.44
CA PRO A 25 -19.08 -41.35 11.47
C PRO A 25 -19.51 -40.35 10.40
N ASN A 26 -20.80 -40.23 10.15
CA ASN A 26 -21.39 -39.39 9.12
C ASN A 26 -22.19 -38.18 9.73
N SER A 27 -21.89 -37.80 10.96
CA SER A 27 -22.49 -36.63 11.60
C SER A 27 -22.14 -35.36 10.83
N ALA A 28 -23.13 -34.53 10.48
CA ALA A 28 -22.92 -33.22 9.85
C ALA A 28 -22.01 -32.29 10.70
N MET A 29 -22.01 -32.48 12.02
CA MET A 29 -21.12 -31.74 12.94
C MET A 29 -19.64 -31.96 12.65
N LEU A 30 -19.25 -33.16 12.17
CA LEU A 30 -17.86 -33.45 11.84
C LEU A 30 -17.32 -32.56 10.72
N THR A 31 -18.15 -32.27 9.71
CA THR A 31 -17.76 -31.37 8.63
C THR A 31 -17.35 -29.98 9.17
N TYR A 32 -18.17 -29.44 10.06
CA TYR A 32 -17.90 -28.16 10.71
C TYR A 32 -16.68 -28.21 11.63
N LEU A 33 -16.60 -29.22 12.52
CA LEU A 33 -15.55 -29.30 13.54
C LEU A 33 -14.17 -29.61 12.95
N VAL A 34 -14.11 -30.44 11.91
CA VAL A 34 -12.84 -30.72 11.21
C VAL A 34 -12.32 -29.45 10.54
N GLN A 35 -13.19 -28.69 9.90
CA GLN A 35 -12.81 -27.43 9.29
C GLN A 35 -12.39 -26.39 10.34
N ASP A 36 -13.16 -26.25 11.43
CA ASP A 36 -12.85 -25.37 12.55
C ASP A 36 -11.50 -25.71 13.19
N PHE A 37 -11.20 -26.99 13.36
CA PHE A 37 -9.90 -27.45 13.86
C PHE A 37 -8.73 -27.00 12.99
N VAL A 38 -8.84 -27.19 11.66
CA VAL A 38 -7.79 -26.77 10.71
C VAL A 38 -7.64 -25.24 10.70
N ASN A 39 -8.75 -24.49 10.73
CA ASN A 39 -8.73 -23.04 10.79
C ASN A 39 -8.05 -22.52 12.07
N ASN A 40 -8.32 -23.15 13.22
CA ASN A 40 -7.66 -22.79 14.49
C ASN A 40 -6.15 -23.10 14.48
N CYS A 41 -5.73 -24.19 13.79
CA CYS A 41 -4.30 -24.44 13.57
C CYS A 41 -3.64 -23.34 12.74
N GLN A 42 -4.30 -22.92 11.65
CA GLN A 42 -3.82 -21.85 10.79
C GLN A 42 -3.72 -20.53 11.57
N GLN A 43 -4.77 -20.14 12.30
CA GLN A 43 -4.77 -18.94 13.14
C GLN A 43 -3.64 -18.97 14.18
N THR A 44 -3.40 -20.12 14.81
CA THR A 44 -2.32 -20.29 15.78
C THR A 44 -0.95 -20.04 15.14
N ILE A 45 -0.73 -20.49 13.90
CA ILE A 45 0.53 -20.31 13.20
C ILE A 45 0.69 -18.86 12.75
N ASP A 46 -0.36 -18.28 12.16
CA ASP A 46 -0.36 -16.88 11.69
C ASP A 46 -0.13 -15.90 12.85
N SER A 47 -0.64 -16.24 14.03
CA SER A 47 -0.48 -15.47 15.25
C SER A 47 0.94 -15.53 15.81
N ARG A 48 1.62 -16.68 15.70
CA ARG A 48 3.01 -16.84 16.16
C ARG A 48 4.02 -16.11 15.28
N SER A 49 3.72 -15.89 14.01
CA SER A 49 4.57 -15.13 13.09
C SER A 49 4.55 -13.62 13.34
N LYS A 50 3.55 -13.14 14.09
CA LYS A 50 3.46 -11.75 14.55
C LYS A 50 3.79 -11.75 16.03
N GLU A 51 4.92 -11.22 16.41
CA GLU A 51 5.52 -11.24 17.75
C GLU A 51 4.66 -10.69 18.92
N GLN A 52 3.38 -10.40 18.71
CA GLN A 52 2.49 -9.80 19.69
C GLN A 52 1.06 -10.31 19.54
N LEU A 53 0.79 -11.55 20.00
CA LEU A 53 -0.57 -11.78 20.44
C LEU A 53 -0.56 -11.71 21.97
N ASP A 54 -1.10 -10.62 22.44
CA ASP A 54 -1.48 -10.45 23.83
C ASP A 54 -2.40 -11.62 24.22
N LYS A 55 -2.13 -12.25 25.36
CA LYS A 55 -2.95 -13.36 25.85
C LYS A 55 -4.43 -12.96 25.98
N GLU A 56 -4.69 -11.70 26.35
CA GLU A 56 -6.02 -11.13 26.46
C GLU A 56 -6.76 -11.16 25.12
N TRP A 57 -6.09 -10.86 23.99
CA TRP A 57 -6.71 -10.88 22.68
C TRP A 57 -7.09 -12.30 22.21
N ILE A 58 -6.27 -13.31 22.55
CA ILE A 58 -6.58 -14.72 22.27
C ILE A 58 -7.80 -15.19 23.08
N GLU A 59 -7.92 -14.74 24.34
CA GLU A 59 -9.07 -15.03 25.19
C GLU A 59 -10.33 -14.29 24.69
N GLU A 60 -10.21 -13.05 24.26
CA GLU A 60 -11.31 -12.23 23.76
C GLU A 60 -11.92 -12.79 22.47
N ILE A 61 -11.12 -13.19 21.49
CA ILE A 61 -11.62 -13.82 20.25
C ILE A 61 -12.05 -15.27 20.44
N GLY A 62 -11.81 -15.85 21.64
CA GLY A 62 -12.16 -17.24 21.95
C GLY A 62 -11.46 -18.27 21.08
N ALA A 63 -10.32 -17.92 20.47
CA ALA A 63 -9.51 -18.82 19.66
C ALA A 63 -8.78 -19.82 20.55
N LYS A 64 -8.94 -21.10 20.28
CA LYS A 64 -8.17 -22.15 20.94
C LYS A 64 -6.81 -22.26 20.27
N VAL A 65 -5.73 -22.08 21.03
CA VAL A 65 -4.37 -22.35 20.55
C VAL A 65 -4.19 -23.86 20.39
N ILE A 66 -3.94 -24.32 19.14
CA ILE A 66 -3.68 -25.73 18.85
C ILE A 66 -2.17 -25.89 18.61
N TYR A 67 -1.55 -26.71 19.45
CA TYR A 67 -0.13 -27.03 19.32
C TYR A 67 0.12 -28.09 18.26
N GLN A 68 1.31 -28.06 17.64
CA GLN A 68 1.71 -29.03 16.61
C GLN A 68 1.47 -30.49 17.01
N LYS A 69 1.71 -30.85 18.27
CA LYS A 69 1.46 -32.22 18.76
C LYS A 69 -0.02 -32.62 18.63
N GLU A 70 -0.96 -31.72 18.94
CA GLU A 70 -2.40 -32.00 18.82
C GLU A 70 -2.78 -32.14 17.32
N ALA A 71 -2.21 -31.29 16.45
CA ALA A 71 -2.41 -31.39 15.01
C ALA A 71 -1.89 -32.72 14.43
N LEU A 72 -0.72 -33.18 14.83
CA LEU A 72 -0.18 -34.49 14.42
C LEU A 72 -1.02 -35.66 14.94
N ASN A 73 -1.56 -35.56 16.16
CA ASN A 73 -2.52 -36.56 16.68
C ASN A 73 -3.83 -36.56 15.86
N PHE A 74 -4.30 -35.38 15.43
CA PHE A 74 -5.45 -35.29 14.52
C PHE A 74 -5.16 -36.00 13.19
N ILE A 75 -4.00 -35.78 12.58
CA ILE A 75 -3.59 -36.44 11.34
C ILE A 75 -3.62 -37.96 11.51
N THR A 76 -3.06 -38.47 12.61
CA THR A 76 -3.09 -39.92 12.91
C THR A 76 -4.51 -40.44 13.01
N PHE A 77 -5.39 -39.70 13.72
CA PHE A 77 -6.79 -40.08 13.83
C PHE A 77 -7.53 -40.02 12.47
N ALA A 78 -7.33 -38.96 11.70
CA ALA A 78 -7.96 -38.83 10.37
C ALA A 78 -7.55 -39.94 9.41
N ASN A 79 -6.27 -40.37 9.43
CA ASN A 79 -5.80 -41.52 8.65
C ASN A 79 -6.53 -42.81 9.07
N LYS A 80 -6.77 -43.00 10.38
CA LYS A 80 -7.57 -44.12 10.88
C LYS A 80 -9.01 -44.08 10.37
N VAL A 81 -9.66 -42.87 10.43
CA VAL A 81 -11.02 -42.65 9.92
C VAL A 81 -11.15 -43.04 8.45
N ILE A 82 -10.18 -42.66 7.63
CA ILE A 82 -10.15 -42.99 6.21
C ILE A 82 -9.97 -44.48 6.01
N ALA A 83 -9.04 -45.12 6.72
CA ALA A 83 -8.77 -46.55 6.64
C ALA A 83 -9.96 -47.42 7.08
N GLU A 84 -10.77 -46.96 8.05
CA GLU A 84 -11.98 -47.66 8.49
C GLU A 84 -13.10 -47.70 7.43
N GLY A 85 -13.07 -46.78 6.47
CA GLY A 85 -14.06 -46.75 5.37
C GLY A 85 -15.51 -46.47 5.78
N LYS A 86 -15.75 -46.00 7.02
CA LYS A 86 -17.10 -45.75 7.55
C LYS A 86 -17.63 -44.35 7.22
N THR A 87 -16.77 -43.41 6.86
CA THR A 87 -17.14 -42.04 6.50
C THR A 87 -17.57 -41.97 5.03
N GLN A 88 -18.66 -41.24 4.76
CA GLN A 88 -19.12 -40.90 3.41
C GLN A 88 -18.36 -39.68 2.82
N SER A 89 -17.49 -39.05 3.58
CA SER A 89 -16.75 -37.86 3.17
C SER A 89 -15.23 -38.01 3.41
N PRO A 90 -14.57 -39.03 2.85
CA PRO A 90 -13.12 -39.22 3.00
C PRO A 90 -12.33 -38.03 2.45
N CYS A 91 -12.84 -37.32 1.42
CA CYS A 91 -12.27 -36.08 0.88
C CYS A 91 -12.04 -35.01 1.96
N LEU A 92 -13.02 -34.81 2.88
CA LEU A 92 -12.90 -33.83 3.98
C LEU A 92 -11.68 -34.15 4.87
N TRP A 93 -11.56 -35.41 5.30
CA TRP A 93 -10.52 -35.84 6.21
C TRP A 93 -9.12 -35.79 5.57
N ARG A 94 -9.03 -36.24 4.31
CA ARG A 94 -7.75 -36.20 3.58
C ARG A 94 -7.32 -34.77 3.27
N SER A 95 -8.26 -33.88 2.93
CA SER A 95 -7.96 -32.46 2.75
C SER A 95 -7.49 -31.79 4.04
N ALA A 96 -8.07 -32.17 5.17
CA ALA A 96 -7.66 -31.65 6.47
C ALA A 96 -6.23 -32.09 6.83
N THR A 97 -5.86 -33.36 6.63
CA THR A 97 -4.49 -33.85 6.88
C THR A 97 -3.48 -33.14 5.97
N ALA A 98 -3.81 -33.00 4.69
CA ALA A 98 -2.96 -32.30 3.73
C ALA A 98 -2.72 -30.83 4.13
N MET A 99 -3.77 -30.12 4.54
CA MET A 99 -3.63 -28.72 4.97
C MET A 99 -2.79 -28.62 6.24
N LEU A 100 -2.96 -29.52 7.22
CA LEU A 100 -2.14 -29.53 8.44
C LEU A 100 -0.67 -29.83 8.10
N HIS A 101 -0.38 -30.81 7.24
CA HIS A 101 0.98 -31.05 6.78
C HIS A 101 1.59 -29.82 6.10
N TYR A 102 0.82 -29.11 5.26
CA TYR A 102 1.26 -27.86 4.65
C TYR A 102 1.59 -26.78 5.70
N LEU A 103 0.72 -26.57 6.69
CA LEU A 103 0.88 -25.58 7.74
C LEU A 103 2.13 -25.83 8.60
N TYR A 104 2.46 -27.09 8.84
CA TYR A 104 3.61 -27.47 9.68
C TYR A 104 4.89 -27.80 8.87
N GLY A 105 4.89 -27.55 7.55
CA GLY A 105 6.10 -27.65 6.73
C GLY A 105 6.39 -29.04 6.14
N TYR A 106 5.49 -30.01 6.27
CA TYR A 106 5.61 -31.35 5.67
C TYR A 106 5.10 -31.34 4.22
N GLN A 107 5.90 -30.76 3.32
CA GLN A 107 5.46 -30.40 1.96
C GLN A 107 5.15 -31.62 1.08
N GLN A 108 5.96 -32.69 1.18
CA GLN A 108 5.82 -33.90 0.36
C GLN A 108 4.54 -34.65 0.75
N GLU A 109 4.31 -34.79 2.05
CA GLU A 109 3.11 -35.42 2.59
C GLU A 109 1.87 -34.62 2.21
N ALA A 110 1.92 -33.28 2.35
CA ALA A 110 0.83 -32.41 1.95
C ALA A 110 0.45 -32.58 0.47
N TRP A 111 1.45 -32.60 -0.41
CA TRP A 111 1.23 -32.77 -1.86
C TRP A 111 0.63 -34.14 -2.20
N LYS A 112 1.18 -35.23 -1.62
CA LYS A 112 0.66 -36.56 -1.81
C LYS A 112 -0.80 -36.67 -1.38
N GLU A 113 -1.09 -36.23 -0.13
CA GLU A 113 -2.43 -36.36 0.45
C GLU A 113 -3.47 -35.53 -0.27
N ILE A 114 -3.14 -34.28 -0.67
CA ILE A 114 -4.11 -33.45 -1.38
C ILE A 114 -4.35 -33.95 -2.80
N SER A 115 -3.37 -34.58 -3.44
CA SER A 115 -3.52 -35.22 -4.74
C SER A 115 -4.45 -36.43 -4.64
N GLU A 116 -4.43 -37.14 -3.54
CA GLU A 116 -5.39 -38.23 -3.24
C GLU A 116 -6.79 -37.64 -2.95
N ALA A 117 -6.88 -36.58 -2.15
CA ALA A 117 -8.15 -36.00 -1.67
C ALA A 117 -9.11 -35.62 -2.81
N VAL A 118 -8.60 -35.04 -3.90
CA VAL A 118 -9.43 -34.59 -5.02
C VAL A 118 -10.15 -35.72 -5.76
N ALA A 119 -9.68 -36.93 -5.61
CA ALA A 119 -10.29 -38.16 -6.20
C ALA A 119 -11.24 -38.89 -5.24
N LEU A 120 -11.27 -38.50 -3.95
CA LEU A 120 -12.09 -39.19 -2.94
C LEU A 120 -13.53 -38.66 -2.93
N ASP A 121 -14.44 -39.48 -2.37
CA ASP A 121 -15.85 -39.12 -2.21
C ASP A 121 -16.06 -37.99 -1.21
N GLY A 122 -17.01 -37.14 -1.52
CA GLY A 122 -17.42 -36.00 -0.75
C GLY A 122 -18.40 -35.12 -1.53
N THR A 123 -18.92 -34.10 -0.87
CA THR A 123 -19.78 -33.08 -1.54
C THR A 123 -18.96 -32.26 -2.54
N GLN A 124 -19.62 -31.63 -3.51
CA GLN A 124 -18.94 -30.74 -4.46
C GLN A 124 -18.14 -29.65 -3.73
N ARG A 125 -18.69 -29.04 -2.68
CA ARG A 125 -18.00 -28.03 -1.86
C ARG A 125 -16.72 -28.57 -1.20
N MET A 126 -16.70 -29.85 -0.77
CA MET A 126 -15.48 -30.47 -0.22
C MET A 126 -14.43 -30.68 -1.31
N LYS A 127 -14.85 -31.07 -2.51
CA LYS A 127 -13.96 -31.24 -3.68
C LYS A 127 -13.38 -29.90 -4.15
N ASP A 128 -14.19 -28.84 -4.17
CA ASP A 128 -13.74 -27.49 -4.50
C ASP A 128 -12.74 -26.97 -3.45
N ASN A 129 -12.99 -27.24 -2.16
CA ASN A 129 -12.04 -26.91 -1.10
C ASN A 129 -10.73 -27.72 -1.23
N ALA A 130 -10.80 -28.99 -1.57
CA ALA A 130 -9.61 -29.81 -1.83
C ALA A 130 -8.79 -29.26 -3.01
N ARG A 131 -9.47 -28.84 -4.08
CA ARG A 131 -8.85 -28.19 -5.25
C ARG A 131 -8.12 -26.90 -4.86
N ALA A 132 -8.76 -26.03 -4.05
CA ALA A 132 -8.15 -24.80 -3.56
C ALA A 132 -6.93 -25.07 -2.67
N ILE A 133 -7.00 -26.07 -1.77
CA ILE A 133 -5.86 -26.51 -0.97
C ILE A 133 -4.73 -27.05 -1.85
N ARG A 134 -5.06 -27.83 -2.90
CA ARG A 134 -4.07 -28.36 -3.84
C ARG A 134 -3.32 -27.23 -4.55
N LEU A 135 -4.03 -26.20 -5.01
CA LEU A 135 -3.40 -25.00 -5.57
C LEU A 135 -2.44 -24.36 -4.54
N LEU A 136 -2.89 -24.16 -3.30
CA LEU A 136 -2.07 -23.58 -2.24
C LEU A 136 -0.81 -24.44 -1.97
N VAL A 137 -0.95 -25.74 -1.82
CA VAL A 137 0.20 -26.65 -1.58
C VAL A 137 1.18 -26.60 -2.75
N SER A 138 0.68 -26.53 -4.00
CA SER A 138 1.52 -26.45 -5.21
C SER A 138 2.45 -25.25 -5.21
N THR A 139 2.09 -24.15 -4.53
CA THR A 139 2.93 -22.94 -4.50
C THR A 139 4.25 -23.13 -3.76
N ARG A 140 4.35 -24.09 -2.84
CA ARG A 140 5.58 -24.39 -2.09
C ARG A 140 6.37 -25.57 -2.69
N ASN A 141 5.70 -26.48 -3.33
CA ASN A 141 6.23 -27.81 -3.63
C ASN A 141 6.76 -27.98 -5.06
N VAL A 142 7.15 -26.93 -5.72
CA VAL A 142 7.39 -26.99 -7.15
C VAL A 142 8.81 -27.45 -7.48
N GLN A 143 8.92 -28.67 -7.95
CA GLN A 143 9.78 -28.98 -9.09
C GLN A 143 9.15 -28.25 -10.28
N VAL A 144 9.93 -27.44 -11.00
CA VAL A 144 9.45 -26.72 -12.19
C VAL A 144 9.16 -27.77 -13.27
N ASP A 145 7.93 -28.28 -13.26
CA ASP A 145 7.38 -29.06 -14.35
C ASP A 145 7.00 -28.07 -15.46
N ASN A 146 7.29 -28.41 -16.70
CA ASN A 146 6.92 -27.58 -17.86
C ASN A 146 5.41 -27.33 -17.94
N ASP A 147 4.59 -28.18 -17.35
CA ASP A 147 3.13 -28.04 -17.32
C ASP A 147 2.61 -27.17 -16.17
N TYR A 148 3.48 -26.79 -15.21
CA TYR A 148 3.04 -26.03 -14.06
C TYR A 148 2.43 -24.65 -14.40
N PRO A 149 2.97 -23.86 -15.36
CA PRO A 149 2.33 -22.63 -15.80
C PRO A 149 0.90 -22.86 -16.32
N GLN A 150 0.66 -23.91 -17.09
CA GLN A 150 -0.68 -24.26 -17.58
C GLN A 150 -1.61 -24.70 -16.45
N TYR A 151 -1.10 -25.45 -15.47
CA TYR A 151 -1.84 -25.81 -14.27
C TYR A 151 -2.30 -24.55 -13.53
N LEU A 152 -1.42 -23.59 -13.28
CA LEU A 152 -1.78 -22.33 -12.63
C LEU A 152 -2.85 -21.57 -13.41
N VAL A 153 -2.72 -21.46 -14.74
CA VAL A 153 -3.74 -20.84 -15.59
C VAL A 153 -5.11 -21.50 -15.40
N SER A 154 -5.15 -22.83 -15.39
CA SER A 154 -6.39 -23.59 -15.19
C SER A 154 -7.03 -23.31 -13.83
N GLU A 155 -6.21 -23.31 -12.77
CA GLU A 155 -6.70 -23.11 -11.40
C GLU A 155 -7.18 -21.67 -11.16
N PHE A 156 -6.48 -20.67 -11.67
CA PHE A 156 -6.90 -19.28 -11.52
C PHE A 156 -8.13 -18.91 -12.37
N LYS A 157 -8.29 -19.53 -13.55
CA LYS A 157 -9.54 -19.43 -14.31
C LYS A 157 -10.71 -20.00 -13.52
N TRP A 158 -10.52 -21.18 -12.92
CA TRP A 158 -11.54 -21.80 -12.08
C TRP A 158 -11.89 -20.94 -10.86
N LEU A 159 -10.91 -20.37 -10.15
CA LEU A 159 -11.15 -19.43 -9.03
C LEU A 159 -11.98 -18.21 -9.47
N ASN A 160 -11.68 -17.64 -10.63
CA ASN A 160 -12.43 -16.50 -11.15
C ASN A 160 -13.89 -16.87 -11.48
N GLU A 161 -14.15 -18.07 -12.01
CA GLU A 161 -15.53 -18.53 -12.22
C GLU A 161 -16.26 -18.77 -10.90
N MET A 162 -15.58 -19.31 -9.89
CA MET A 162 -16.14 -19.44 -8.54
C MET A 162 -16.49 -18.07 -7.95
N ALA A 163 -15.62 -17.08 -8.09
CA ALA A 163 -15.88 -15.71 -7.62
C ALA A 163 -17.11 -15.08 -8.24
N LYS A 164 -17.38 -15.34 -9.53
CA LYS A 164 -18.59 -14.85 -10.23
C LYS A 164 -19.88 -15.46 -9.67
N GLY A 165 -19.81 -16.73 -9.24
CA GLY A 165 -20.93 -17.48 -8.68
C GLY A 165 -21.29 -17.10 -7.25
N GLU A 166 -20.35 -16.58 -6.47
CA GLU A 166 -20.55 -16.20 -5.08
C GLU A 166 -21.41 -14.92 -4.94
N ASN A 167 -22.14 -14.81 -3.85
CA ASN A 167 -22.92 -13.62 -3.53
C ASN A 167 -22.64 -13.14 -2.10
N PRO A 168 -21.57 -12.38 -1.90
CA PRO A 168 -21.18 -11.92 -0.56
C PRO A 168 -22.21 -11.01 0.13
N ARG A 169 -23.15 -10.43 -0.63
CA ARG A 169 -24.21 -9.54 -0.08
C ARG A 169 -25.44 -10.28 0.41
N LYS A 170 -25.54 -11.58 0.19
CA LYS A 170 -26.66 -12.40 0.71
C LYS A 170 -26.47 -12.84 2.16
N ASP A 171 -25.26 -12.75 2.67
CA ASP A 171 -25.01 -13.02 4.08
C ASP A 171 -25.31 -11.78 4.90
N ASP A 172 -26.17 -12.01 5.87
CA ASP A 172 -26.77 -11.10 6.81
C ASP A 172 -25.78 -10.04 7.34
N SER A 173 -26.02 -8.78 7.00
CA SER A 173 -25.25 -7.61 7.44
C SER A 173 -25.23 -7.42 8.97
N THR A 174 -25.95 -8.26 9.71
CA THR A 174 -26.05 -8.23 11.18
C THR A 174 -25.02 -9.13 11.88
N ASN A 175 -24.23 -9.89 11.12
CA ASN A 175 -23.23 -10.79 11.70
C ASN A 175 -21.81 -10.20 11.59
N PRO A 176 -21.25 -9.64 12.69
CA PRO A 176 -19.89 -9.08 12.69
C PRO A 176 -18.80 -10.09 12.33
N ASP A 177 -19.06 -11.41 12.45
CA ASP A 177 -18.14 -12.46 12.05
C ASP A 177 -18.03 -12.63 10.51
N ASN A 178 -18.94 -12.03 9.73
CA ASN A 178 -18.89 -12.09 8.26
C ASN A 178 -17.82 -11.18 7.64
N HIS A 179 -17.25 -10.24 8.39
CA HIS A 179 -16.13 -9.42 7.94
C HIS A 179 -14.81 -10.18 7.85
N TYR A 180 -14.74 -11.43 8.34
CA TYR A 180 -13.51 -12.23 8.41
C TYR A 180 -13.59 -13.59 7.73
N VAL A 181 -14.51 -13.80 6.80
CA VAL A 181 -14.24 -14.86 5.82
C VAL A 181 -13.07 -14.36 4.97
N GLU A 182 -11.88 -14.53 5.50
CA GLU A 182 -10.68 -14.50 4.67
C GLU A 182 -10.96 -15.48 3.54
N VAL A 183 -11.22 -14.93 2.37
CA VAL A 183 -11.48 -15.75 1.20
C VAL A 183 -10.25 -16.64 1.06
N LYS A 184 -10.41 -17.95 1.29
CA LYS A 184 -9.27 -18.91 1.29
C LYS A 184 -8.42 -18.78 0.03
N GLU A 185 -9.04 -18.32 -1.04
CA GLU A 185 -8.45 -18.04 -2.33
C GLU A 185 -7.37 -16.94 -2.29
N ARG A 186 -7.51 -15.93 -1.42
CA ARG A 186 -6.47 -14.89 -1.22
C ARG A 186 -5.14 -15.48 -0.75
N VAL A 187 -5.19 -16.60 -0.04
CA VAL A 187 -3.99 -17.27 0.47
C VAL A 187 -3.11 -17.79 -0.67
N ALA A 188 -3.71 -18.28 -1.77
CA ALA A 188 -2.96 -18.73 -2.93
C ALA A 188 -2.20 -17.58 -3.63
N TYR A 189 -2.83 -16.40 -3.77
CA TYR A 189 -2.17 -15.21 -4.33
C TYR A 189 -1.00 -14.75 -3.46
N ARG A 190 -1.19 -14.69 -2.14
CA ARG A 190 -0.13 -14.34 -1.18
C ARG A 190 1.00 -15.37 -1.17
N ALA A 191 0.67 -16.66 -1.28
CA ALA A 191 1.67 -17.72 -1.35
C ALA A 191 2.53 -17.63 -2.61
N LEU A 192 1.93 -17.32 -3.76
CA LEU A 192 2.66 -17.06 -5.01
C LEU A 192 3.49 -15.78 -4.94
N TYR A 193 2.97 -14.72 -4.34
CA TYR A 193 3.77 -13.52 -4.06
C TYR A 193 5.03 -13.88 -3.29
N ASN A 194 4.90 -14.57 -2.15
CA ASN A 194 6.02 -14.96 -1.30
C ASN A 194 7.02 -15.85 -2.05
N ARG A 195 6.53 -16.75 -2.89
CA ARG A 195 7.37 -17.60 -3.73
C ARG A 195 8.19 -16.75 -4.71
N PHE A 196 7.54 -15.92 -5.53
CA PHE A 196 8.23 -15.09 -6.51
C PHE A 196 9.19 -14.11 -5.84
N LYS A 197 8.81 -13.54 -4.68
CA LYS A 197 9.70 -12.67 -3.89
C LYS A 197 10.95 -13.41 -3.41
N THR A 198 10.79 -14.65 -2.91
CA THR A 198 11.92 -15.49 -2.51
C THR A 198 12.84 -15.79 -3.69
N MET A 199 12.28 -16.07 -4.87
CA MET A 199 13.05 -16.31 -6.10
C MET A 199 13.79 -15.04 -6.54
N ALA A 200 13.16 -13.87 -6.48
CA ALA A 200 13.78 -12.59 -6.78
C ALA A 200 14.96 -12.29 -5.83
N ASP A 201 14.77 -12.48 -4.53
CA ASP A 201 15.81 -12.25 -3.52
C ASP A 201 16.99 -13.22 -3.68
N LYS A 202 16.71 -14.48 -4.03
CA LYS A 202 17.75 -15.49 -4.34
C LYS A 202 18.52 -15.10 -5.60
N ALA A 203 17.84 -14.71 -6.67
CA ALA A 203 18.50 -14.28 -7.91
C ALA A 203 19.41 -13.07 -7.68
N LYS A 204 18.98 -12.10 -6.87
CA LYS A 204 19.81 -10.95 -6.47
C LYS A 204 21.07 -11.36 -5.70
N LYS A 205 20.93 -12.28 -4.72
CA LYS A 205 22.07 -12.76 -3.90
C LYS A 205 23.10 -13.53 -4.73
N GLU A 206 22.65 -14.32 -5.68
CA GLU A 206 23.50 -15.17 -6.53
C GLU A 206 24.03 -14.41 -7.75
N ASN A 207 23.67 -13.12 -7.90
CA ASN A 207 23.98 -12.27 -9.06
C ASN A 207 23.62 -12.97 -10.40
N ARG A 208 22.58 -13.81 -10.36
CA ARG A 208 22.05 -14.51 -11.50
C ARG A 208 20.86 -13.72 -12.05
N GLN A 209 21.06 -13.08 -13.19
CA GLN A 209 19.93 -12.79 -14.07
C GLN A 209 19.53 -14.13 -14.70
N GLU A 210 18.51 -14.79 -14.17
CA GLU A 210 17.87 -15.85 -14.94
C GLU A 210 17.26 -15.19 -16.17
N ALA A 211 17.85 -15.47 -17.32
CA ALA A 211 17.53 -14.85 -18.58
C ALA A 211 16.01 -14.90 -18.82
N GLY A 212 15.36 -13.76 -18.83
CA GLY A 212 13.98 -13.56 -19.23
C GLY A 212 12.90 -13.68 -18.16
N ARG A 213 13.22 -13.83 -16.86
CA ARG A 213 12.20 -13.90 -15.80
C ARG A 213 12.34 -12.78 -14.77
N ASP A 214 11.35 -11.92 -14.71
CA ASP A 214 11.25 -10.85 -13.71
C ASP A 214 10.36 -11.30 -12.53
N TYR A 215 10.98 -11.99 -11.57
CA TYR A 215 10.28 -12.48 -10.39
C TYR A 215 9.77 -11.38 -9.45
N GLU A 216 10.41 -10.22 -9.42
CA GLU A 216 9.94 -9.07 -8.62
C GLU A 216 8.64 -8.52 -9.20
N SER A 217 8.59 -8.36 -10.52
CA SER A 217 7.37 -7.96 -11.22
C SER A 217 6.26 -9.01 -11.09
N MET A 218 6.58 -10.30 -11.20
CA MET A 218 5.60 -11.36 -10.96
C MET A 218 5.06 -11.34 -9.52
N ALA A 219 5.90 -11.11 -8.53
CA ALA A 219 5.44 -10.96 -7.14
C ALA A 219 4.45 -9.80 -7.02
N THR A 220 4.78 -8.64 -7.59
CA THR A 220 3.89 -7.48 -7.58
C THR A 220 2.57 -7.75 -8.32
N ALA A 221 2.63 -8.48 -9.43
CA ALA A 221 1.46 -8.87 -10.21
C ALA A 221 0.46 -9.74 -9.44
N MET A 222 0.91 -10.53 -8.47
CA MET A 222 0.01 -11.33 -7.62
C MET A 222 -0.93 -10.47 -6.79
N TYR A 223 -0.51 -9.28 -6.34
CA TYR A 223 -1.42 -8.33 -5.69
C TYR A 223 -2.46 -7.77 -6.66
N GLY A 224 -2.06 -7.47 -7.89
CA GLY A 224 -3.00 -7.03 -8.92
C GLY A 224 -4.03 -8.10 -9.30
N MET A 225 -3.60 -9.36 -9.37
CA MET A 225 -4.48 -10.51 -9.59
C MET A 225 -5.48 -10.69 -8.42
N MET A 226 -5.01 -10.59 -7.19
CA MET A 226 -5.85 -10.66 -6.01
C MET A 226 -6.89 -9.52 -6.00
N ASP A 227 -6.48 -8.32 -6.34
CA ASP A 227 -7.37 -7.16 -6.46
C ASP A 227 -8.46 -7.38 -7.53
N ALA A 228 -8.09 -7.86 -8.71
CA ALA A 228 -9.04 -8.19 -9.77
C ALA A 228 -10.03 -9.29 -9.35
N TYR A 229 -9.54 -10.32 -8.65
CA TYR A 229 -10.37 -11.37 -8.07
C TYR A 229 -11.37 -10.79 -7.06
N MET A 230 -10.92 -9.94 -6.13
CA MET A 230 -11.78 -9.35 -5.10
C MET A 230 -12.86 -8.44 -5.69
N ARG A 231 -12.55 -7.64 -6.70
CA ARG A 231 -13.54 -6.84 -7.43
C ARG A 231 -14.60 -7.70 -8.10
N THR A 232 -14.20 -8.84 -8.68
CA THR A 232 -15.12 -9.83 -9.26
C THR A 232 -16.00 -10.45 -8.18
N PHE A 233 -15.42 -10.87 -7.05
CA PHE A 233 -16.11 -11.47 -5.92
C PHE A 233 -17.16 -10.52 -5.31
N TYR A 234 -16.81 -9.27 -5.08
CA TYR A 234 -17.74 -8.24 -4.54
C TYR A 234 -18.65 -7.63 -5.60
N LYS A 235 -18.58 -8.10 -6.85
CA LYS A 235 -19.38 -7.57 -7.98
C LYS A 235 -19.23 -6.05 -8.13
N GLU A 236 -18.05 -5.58 -7.92
CA GLU A 236 -17.69 -4.17 -8.09
C GLU A 236 -17.82 -3.74 -9.57
N GLN A 237 -17.96 -2.44 -9.78
CA GLN A 237 -17.97 -1.91 -11.15
C GLN A 237 -16.64 -2.19 -11.84
N GLN A 238 -16.71 -2.62 -13.11
CA GLN A 238 -15.54 -3.00 -13.90
C GLN A 238 -15.17 -1.97 -14.98
N ASN A 239 -15.80 -0.76 -14.96
CA ASN A 239 -15.41 0.30 -15.88
C ASN A 239 -14.07 0.94 -15.45
N GLU A 240 -13.33 1.46 -16.44
CA GLU A 240 -11.98 2.00 -16.18
C GLU A 240 -11.96 3.18 -15.21
N GLU A 241 -12.98 4.02 -15.23
CA GLU A 241 -13.09 5.17 -14.33
C GLU A 241 -13.21 4.72 -12.87
N TYR A 242 -14.07 3.74 -12.59
CA TYR A 242 -14.22 3.17 -11.25
C TYR A 242 -12.92 2.48 -10.79
N ILE A 243 -12.33 1.65 -11.65
CA ILE A 243 -11.11 0.91 -11.33
C ILE A 243 -9.97 1.88 -11.01
N SER A 244 -9.75 2.93 -11.81
CA SER A 244 -8.68 3.89 -11.58
C SER A 244 -8.83 4.63 -10.24
N ARG A 245 -10.06 4.92 -9.82
CA ARG A 245 -10.34 5.55 -8.51
C ARG A 245 -10.21 4.58 -7.34
N TYR A 246 -10.70 3.35 -7.51
CA TYR A 246 -10.67 2.31 -6.48
C TYR A 246 -9.25 1.84 -6.19
N LEU A 247 -8.41 1.66 -7.21
CA LEU A 247 -7.06 1.12 -7.06
C LEU A 247 -6.21 1.91 -6.06
N TYR A 248 -6.38 3.22 -5.95
CA TYR A 248 -5.62 4.03 -4.98
C TYR A 248 -5.86 3.69 -3.50
N SER A 249 -6.90 2.91 -3.19
CA SER A 249 -7.21 2.43 -1.83
C SER A 249 -6.98 0.93 -1.64
N SER A 250 -6.48 0.23 -2.64
CA SER A 250 -6.30 -1.23 -2.62
C SER A 250 -4.92 -1.65 -2.08
N GLU A 251 -4.81 -2.91 -1.64
CA GLU A 251 -3.52 -3.52 -1.28
C GLU A 251 -2.55 -3.52 -2.48
N TYR A 252 -3.07 -3.59 -3.69
CA TYR A 252 -2.27 -3.50 -4.91
C TYR A 252 -1.65 -2.11 -5.07
N ALA A 253 -2.42 -1.04 -4.84
CA ALA A 253 -1.88 0.32 -4.87
C ALA A 253 -0.79 0.52 -3.81
N ILE A 254 -1.02 0.03 -2.59
CA ILE A 254 0.00 0.08 -1.52
C ILE A 254 1.29 -0.63 -1.98
N ARG A 255 1.16 -1.78 -2.65
CA ARG A 255 2.32 -2.49 -3.22
C ARG A 255 3.01 -1.69 -4.31
N LEU A 256 2.27 -1.10 -5.26
CA LEU A 256 2.82 -0.24 -6.31
C LEU A 256 3.51 0.98 -5.71
N ASP A 257 2.92 1.56 -4.67
CA ASP A 257 3.47 2.72 -3.96
C ASP A 257 4.78 2.41 -3.22
N SER A 258 4.95 1.17 -2.75
CA SER A 258 6.18 0.73 -2.10
C SER A 258 7.38 0.57 -3.05
N LEU A 259 7.16 0.56 -4.37
CA LEU A 259 8.21 0.47 -5.39
C LEU A 259 8.85 1.85 -5.61
N SER A 260 10.16 1.91 -5.90
CA SER A 260 10.78 3.13 -6.44
C SER A 260 10.21 3.46 -7.83
N ALA A 261 10.44 4.69 -8.30
CA ALA A 261 10.00 5.08 -9.65
C ALA A 261 10.53 4.13 -10.74
N GLN A 262 11.81 3.76 -10.64
CA GLN A 262 12.43 2.83 -11.60
C GLN A 262 11.81 1.41 -11.52
N GLN A 263 11.62 0.88 -10.32
CA GLN A 263 11.00 -0.43 -10.14
C GLN A 263 9.55 -0.46 -10.66
N LEU A 264 8.80 0.62 -10.46
CA LEU A 264 7.44 0.74 -10.98
C LEU A 264 7.45 0.85 -12.52
N ALA A 265 8.42 1.56 -13.11
CA ALA A 265 8.59 1.63 -14.55
C ALA A 265 8.95 0.26 -15.16
N ASP A 266 9.80 -0.51 -14.49
CA ASP A 266 10.17 -1.87 -14.90
C ASP A 266 8.95 -2.80 -14.79
N TYR A 267 8.19 -2.70 -13.71
CA TYR A 267 6.94 -3.44 -13.54
C TYR A 267 5.92 -3.11 -14.63
N TYR A 268 5.71 -1.82 -14.94
CA TYR A 268 4.79 -1.41 -16.02
C TYR A 268 5.23 -1.97 -17.37
N ARG A 269 6.53 -1.93 -17.65
CA ARG A 269 7.09 -2.54 -18.87
C ARG A 269 6.84 -4.05 -18.90
N PHE A 270 7.04 -4.73 -17.77
CA PHE A 270 6.76 -6.16 -17.65
C PHE A 270 5.30 -6.47 -17.99
N ILE A 271 4.31 -5.82 -17.35
CA ILE A 271 2.89 -6.15 -17.57
C ILE A 271 2.36 -5.74 -18.95
N THR A 272 3.07 -4.92 -19.70
CA THR A 272 2.70 -4.48 -21.04
C THR A 272 3.48 -5.16 -22.17
N SER A 273 4.51 -5.95 -21.84
CA SER A 273 5.32 -6.68 -22.80
C SER A 273 4.71 -8.05 -23.16
N PRO A 274 5.04 -8.62 -24.33
CA PRO A 274 4.69 -9.99 -24.65
C PRO A 274 5.45 -10.99 -23.75
N HIS A 275 4.79 -12.08 -23.36
CA HIS A 275 5.37 -13.15 -22.55
C HIS A 275 5.26 -14.51 -23.27
N GLN A 276 6.26 -15.38 -23.06
CA GLN A 276 6.25 -16.75 -23.59
C GLN A 276 5.67 -17.75 -22.58
N ASP A 277 5.87 -17.50 -21.28
CA ASP A 277 5.30 -18.30 -20.21
C ASP A 277 3.77 -18.10 -20.15
N ALA A 278 3.03 -19.21 -20.16
CA ALA A 278 1.57 -19.16 -20.19
C ALA A 278 0.96 -18.50 -18.96
N PHE A 279 1.57 -18.66 -17.80
CA PHE A 279 1.07 -18.05 -16.58
C PHE A 279 1.39 -16.55 -16.53
N GLU A 280 2.60 -16.13 -16.92
CA GLU A 280 2.95 -14.71 -17.06
C GLU A 280 1.99 -14.01 -18.05
N GLN A 281 1.73 -14.65 -19.20
CA GLN A 281 0.79 -14.12 -20.19
C GLN A 281 -0.63 -13.96 -19.60
N TYR A 282 -1.13 -14.99 -18.92
CA TYR A 282 -2.45 -14.95 -18.27
C TYR A 282 -2.54 -13.87 -17.21
N VAL A 283 -1.53 -13.76 -16.34
CA VAL A 283 -1.44 -12.75 -15.30
C VAL A 283 -1.48 -11.36 -15.93
N CYS A 284 -0.57 -11.07 -16.86
CA CYS A 284 -0.48 -9.75 -17.50
C CYS A 284 -1.76 -9.36 -18.27
N GLN A 285 -2.48 -10.34 -18.85
CA GLN A 285 -3.77 -10.07 -19.50
C GLN A 285 -4.90 -9.77 -18.52
N SER A 286 -4.82 -10.29 -17.31
CA SER A 286 -5.85 -10.13 -16.26
C SER A 286 -5.70 -8.86 -15.44
N LEU A 287 -4.54 -8.18 -15.52
CA LEU A 287 -4.25 -6.98 -14.74
C LEU A 287 -4.86 -5.72 -15.37
N TYR A 288 -5.15 -4.75 -14.51
CA TYR A 288 -5.40 -3.39 -14.93
C TYR A 288 -4.10 -2.79 -15.51
N ARG A 289 -4.16 -2.26 -16.73
CA ARG A 289 -2.98 -1.80 -17.50
C ARG A 289 -3.20 -0.44 -18.15
N ASN A 290 -4.09 0.38 -17.59
CA ASN A 290 -4.34 1.70 -18.16
C ASN A 290 -3.04 2.51 -18.19
N ALA A 291 -2.69 3.00 -19.39
CA ALA A 291 -1.42 3.66 -19.64
C ALA A 291 -1.30 4.97 -18.86
N ASP A 292 -2.39 5.75 -18.79
CA ASP A 292 -2.40 7.04 -18.11
C ASP A 292 -2.19 6.88 -16.60
N PHE A 293 -2.85 5.86 -16.00
CA PHE A 293 -2.69 5.53 -14.58
C PHE A 293 -1.23 5.23 -14.22
N PHE A 294 -0.59 4.33 -14.96
CA PHE A 294 0.80 3.95 -14.67
C PHE A 294 1.78 5.07 -14.99
N LYS A 295 1.60 5.79 -16.11
CA LYS A 295 2.47 6.90 -16.49
C LYS A 295 2.38 8.05 -15.49
N ASP A 296 1.17 8.40 -15.03
CA ASP A 296 1.01 9.42 -13.98
C ASP A 296 1.69 8.99 -12.67
N MET A 297 1.47 7.75 -12.24
CA MET A 297 2.06 7.23 -11.02
C MET A 297 3.60 7.21 -11.08
N ILE A 298 4.18 6.68 -12.17
CA ILE A 298 5.63 6.63 -12.38
C ILE A 298 6.23 8.05 -12.46
N GLY A 299 5.60 8.92 -13.27
CA GLY A 299 6.06 10.30 -13.43
C GLY A 299 5.99 11.08 -12.12
N THR A 300 4.96 10.86 -11.31
CA THR A 300 4.81 11.49 -9.99
C THR A 300 5.88 11.00 -9.02
N LYS A 301 6.21 9.70 -9.02
CA LYS A 301 7.30 9.18 -8.19
C LYS A 301 8.66 9.76 -8.57
N TYR A 302 8.98 9.83 -9.87
CA TYR A 302 10.21 10.51 -10.29
C TYR A 302 10.24 11.99 -9.91
N LEU A 303 9.08 12.67 -9.96
CA LEU A 303 8.97 14.06 -9.49
C LEU A 303 9.28 14.14 -8.00
N ALA A 304 8.68 13.28 -7.19
CA ALA A 304 8.91 13.23 -5.75
C ALA A 304 10.35 12.87 -5.37
N GLU A 305 11.05 12.09 -6.20
CA GLU A 305 12.48 11.81 -6.07
C GLU A 305 13.38 13.00 -6.51
N GLY A 306 12.79 14.09 -7.03
CA GLY A 306 13.52 15.25 -7.57
C GLY A 306 14.09 15.04 -8.97
N ASN A 307 13.76 13.93 -9.63
CA ASN A 307 14.18 13.63 -11.00
C ASN A 307 13.20 14.22 -12.02
N PHE A 308 13.21 15.53 -12.17
CA PHE A 308 12.27 16.26 -13.04
C PHE A 308 12.40 15.91 -14.51
N GLY A 309 13.57 15.44 -14.96
CA GLY A 309 13.79 15.02 -16.34
C GLY A 309 13.01 13.75 -16.68
N GLU A 310 13.15 12.71 -15.89
CA GLU A 310 12.41 11.47 -16.07
C GLU A 310 10.92 11.67 -15.79
N ALA A 311 10.57 12.45 -14.74
CA ALA A 311 9.18 12.79 -14.46
C ALA A 311 8.49 13.44 -15.68
N ALA A 312 9.14 14.40 -16.34
CA ALA A 312 8.61 15.05 -17.54
C ALA A 312 8.43 14.08 -18.72
N ARG A 313 9.32 13.09 -18.88
CA ARG A 313 9.19 12.06 -19.93
C ARG A 313 7.95 11.21 -19.74
N TRP A 314 7.65 10.79 -18.51
CA TRP A 314 6.46 10.00 -18.21
C TRP A 314 5.19 10.83 -18.26
N GLN A 315 5.19 12.03 -17.66
CA GLN A 315 4.02 12.91 -17.62
C GLN A 315 3.61 13.48 -19.00
N LYS A 316 4.53 13.51 -19.96
CA LYS A 316 4.27 14.01 -21.32
C LYS A 316 3.15 13.23 -22.03
N ASP A 317 3.07 11.93 -21.78
CA ASP A 317 2.16 11.04 -22.49
C ASP A 317 0.92 10.68 -21.64
N VAL A 318 0.67 11.38 -20.54
CA VAL A 318 -0.58 11.26 -19.76
C VAL A 318 -1.64 12.15 -20.36
N SER A 319 -2.81 11.60 -20.64
CA SER A 319 -3.91 12.36 -21.24
C SER A 319 -4.47 13.42 -20.29
N LEU A 320 -4.89 14.54 -20.88
CA LEU A 320 -5.47 15.62 -20.08
C LEU A 320 -6.82 15.24 -19.47
N ASP A 321 -7.57 14.37 -20.15
CA ASP A 321 -8.83 13.83 -19.61
C ASP A 321 -8.59 13.00 -18.36
N PHE A 322 -7.56 12.14 -18.34
CA PHE A 322 -7.19 11.40 -17.14
C PHE A 322 -6.79 12.34 -16.01
N ILE A 323 -5.96 13.35 -16.26
CA ILE A 323 -5.52 14.33 -15.25
C ILE A 323 -6.73 15.08 -14.69
N ASN A 324 -7.63 15.59 -15.52
CA ASN A 324 -8.80 16.33 -15.06
C ASN A 324 -9.77 15.48 -14.23
N ASN A 325 -9.76 14.16 -14.40
CA ASN A 325 -10.56 13.23 -13.62
C ASN A 325 -9.94 12.87 -12.25
N GLN A 326 -8.68 13.27 -11.99
CA GLN A 326 -8.04 13.02 -10.69
C GLN A 326 -8.52 14.03 -9.64
N ALA A 327 -8.88 13.53 -8.45
CA ALA A 327 -9.35 14.41 -7.36
C ALA A 327 -8.32 15.48 -6.96
N ILE A 328 -7.02 15.15 -7.04
CA ILE A 328 -5.94 16.10 -6.74
C ILE A 328 -5.83 17.24 -7.75
N SER A 329 -6.32 17.07 -8.98
CA SER A 329 -6.23 18.08 -10.04
C SER A 329 -7.07 19.32 -9.75
N PHE A 330 -8.07 19.21 -8.88
CA PHE A 330 -8.81 20.35 -8.37
C PHE A 330 -7.90 21.36 -7.66
N TYR A 331 -6.92 20.90 -6.90
CA TYR A 331 -5.95 21.78 -6.25
C TYR A 331 -5.06 22.50 -7.26
N ALA A 332 -4.67 21.80 -8.32
CA ALA A 332 -3.86 22.37 -9.40
C ALA A 332 -4.56 23.52 -10.14
N GLU A 333 -5.89 23.47 -10.24
CA GLU A 333 -6.68 24.56 -10.82
C GLU A 333 -6.74 25.81 -9.94
N LYS A 334 -6.66 25.64 -8.62
CA LYS A 334 -6.87 26.71 -7.62
C LYS A 334 -5.58 27.26 -7.00
N ARG A 335 -4.44 26.61 -7.21
CA ARG A 335 -3.19 26.90 -6.53
C ARG A 335 -2.03 27.07 -7.52
N SER A 336 -1.09 27.95 -7.17
CA SER A 336 0.13 28.19 -7.94
C SER A 336 1.38 27.88 -7.10
N TYR A 337 2.25 27.07 -7.62
CA TYR A 337 3.54 26.75 -6.99
C TYR A 337 4.58 27.90 -7.11
N ALA A 338 4.29 28.93 -7.87
CA ALA A 338 5.14 30.12 -7.98
C ALA A 338 4.82 31.19 -6.93
N VAL A 339 3.70 31.05 -6.20
CA VAL A 339 3.32 31.96 -5.13
C VAL A 339 4.03 31.57 -3.84
N PRO A 340 4.78 32.46 -3.18
CA PRO A 340 5.45 32.14 -1.92
C PRO A 340 4.42 31.83 -0.81
N TYR A 341 4.52 30.62 -0.23
CA TYR A 341 3.65 30.13 0.85
C TYR A 341 3.59 31.09 2.04
N TRP A 342 4.72 31.63 2.44
CA TRP A 342 4.88 32.50 3.61
C TRP A 342 4.25 33.89 3.46
N PHE A 343 3.92 34.32 2.23
CA PHE A 343 3.15 35.57 2.02
C PHE A 343 1.67 35.28 1.75
N ASN A 344 1.34 34.19 1.09
CA ASN A 344 -0.02 33.89 0.69
C ASN A 344 -0.29 32.39 0.73
N HIS A 345 -0.83 31.91 1.85
CA HIS A 345 -1.30 30.55 1.97
C HIS A 345 -2.60 30.36 1.17
N GLN A 346 -2.53 29.57 0.10
CA GLN A 346 -3.60 29.36 -0.89
C GLN A 346 -4.58 28.30 -0.40
N LYS A 347 -5.47 28.66 0.53
CA LYS A 347 -6.49 27.75 1.06
C LYS A 347 -7.56 27.45 0.01
N VAL A 348 -8.02 26.23 -0.01
CA VAL A 348 -9.21 25.78 -0.72
C VAL A 348 -10.24 25.38 0.34
N ASN A 349 -11.50 25.81 0.20
CA ASN A 349 -12.53 25.45 1.16
C ASN A 349 -12.85 23.96 1.06
N ASP A 350 -12.90 23.28 2.20
CA ASP A 350 -13.24 21.85 2.27
C ASP A 350 -14.65 21.57 1.74
N SER A 351 -15.57 22.53 1.85
CA SER A 351 -16.91 22.44 1.25
C SER A 351 -16.87 22.30 -0.27
N ASP A 352 -15.88 22.88 -0.93
CA ASP A 352 -15.70 22.75 -2.37
C ASP A 352 -15.23 21.34 -2.76
N MET A 353 -14.51 20.64 -1.88
CA MET A 353 -14.10 19.24 -2.08
C MET A 353 -15.26 18.25 -2.01
N TRP A 354 -16.20 18.46 -1.09
CA TRP A 354 -17.33 17.54 -0.91
C TRP A 354 -18.43 17.73 -1.96
N SER A 355 -18.53 18.91 -2.54
CA SER A 355 -19.44 19.20 -3.64
C SER A 355 -18.97 18.64 -4.99
N ILE A 356 -17.74 18.13 -5.06
CA ILE A 356 -17.06 17.66 -6.29
C ILE A 356 -17.40 16.20 -6.65
N GLN A 357 -18.36 15.55 -6.03
CA GLN A 357 -18.86 14.29 -6.58
C GLN A 357 -19.48 14.56 -7.97
N GLY A 358 -18.60 14.55 -9.01
CA GLY A 358 -18.96 14.78 -10.38
C GLY A 358 -18.38 16.04 -11.03
N SER A 359 -17.65 16.90 -10.32
CA SER A 359 -16.92 18.02 -10.93
C SER A 359 -15.52 17.60 -11.31
N TYR A 360 -15.19 17.76 -12.58
CA TYR A 360 -13.84 17.58 -13.10
C TYR A 360 -13.08 18.90 -13.02
N ALA A 361 -11.77 18.85 -12.84
CA ALA A 361 -10.92 20.01 -13.06
C ALA A 361 -10.95 20.40 -14.56
N HIS A 362 -10.71 21.66 -14.85
CA HIS A 362 -10.72 22.18 -16.23
C HIS A 362 -9.32 22.66 -16.63
N LEU A 363 -8.30 21.88 -16.25
CA LEU A 363 -6.91 22.14 -16.61
C LEU A 363 -6.73 22.04 -18.14
N LYS A 364 -5.95 22.97 -18.70
CA LYS A 364 -5.60 23.02 -20.13
C LYS A 364 -4.24 22.41 -20.43
N GLU A 365 -3.48 22.08 -19.39
CA GLU A 365 -2.17 21.46 -19.46
C GLU A 365 -1.94 20.58 -18.23
N ASN A 366 -1.09 19.56 -18.34
CA ASN A 366 -0.70 18.73 -17.20
C ASN A 366 0.18 19.54 -16.24
N PRO A 367 -0.28 19.82 -15.00
CA PRO A 367 0.44 20.67 -14.04
C PRO A 367 1.76 20.07 -13.59
N LYS A 368 1.86 18.73 -13.49
CA LYS A 368 3.10 18.04 -13.13
C LYS A 368 4.14 18.16 -14.22
N LEU A 369 3.73 17.99 -15.49
CA LEU A 369 4.61 18.18 -16.64
C LEU A 369 5.15 19.61 -16.71
N LYS A 370 4.26 20.59 -16.53
CA LYS A 370 4.63 22.01 -16.52
C LYS A 370 5.65 22.30 -15.42
N PHE A 371 5.35 21.88 -14.19
CA PHE A 371 6.24 22.04 -13.05
C PHE A 371 7.62 21.43 -13.32
N CYS A 372 7.69 20.19 -13.82
CA CYS A 372 8.96 19.53 -14.12
C CYS A 372 9.79 20.27 -15.16
N LYS A 373 9.15 20.80 -16.22
CA LYS A 373 9.85 21.60 -17.25
C LYS A 373 10.42 22.89 -16.68
N GLU A 374 9.63 23.62 -15.88
CA GLU A 374 10.08 24.84 -15.23
C GLU A 374 11.21 24.57 -14.22
N MET A 375 11.12 23.50 -13.41
CA MET A 375 12.17 23.12 -12.48
C MET A 375 13.49 22.79 -13.20
N ASN A 376 13.45 21.99 -14.26
CA ASN A 376 14.63 21.69 -15.07
C ASN A 376 15.29 22.96 -15.64
N GLN A 377 14.47 23.90 -16.13
CA GLN A 377 14.96 25.16 -16.64
C GLN A 377 15.60 26.02 -15.54
N LEU A 378 14.94 26.19 -14.39
CA LEU A 378 15.45 26.99 -13.27
C LEU A 378 16.72 26.39 -12.68
N ILE A 379 16.76 25.09 -12.48
CA ILE A 379 17.97 24.39 -12.00
C ILE A 379 19.13 24.58 -12.96
N SER A 380 18.88 24.44 -14.27
CA SER A 380 19.90 24.67 -15.28
C SER A 380 20.42 26.12 -15.25
N GLN A 381 19.53 27.11 -15.16
CA GLN A 381 19.90 28.51 -15.04
C GLN A 381 20.70 28.81 -13.76
N TYR A 382 20.27 28.26 -12.64
CA TYR A 382 20.98 28.38 -11.35
C TYR A 382 22.39 27.81 -11.40
N ASN A 383 22.55 26.64 -12.03
CA ASN A 383 23.85 25.95 -12.11
C ASN A 383 24.88 26.70 -12.98
N VAL A 384 24.42 27.42 -14.00
CA VAL A 384 25.32 28.21 -14.88
C VAL A 384 25.47 29.65 -14.43
N ALA A 385 24.61 30.16 -13.54
CA ALA A 385 24.68 31.51 -13.02
C ALA A 385 25.94 31.70 -12.15
N ARG A 386 26.66 32.79 -12.41
CA ARG A 386 27.76 33.23 -11.54
C ARG A 386 27.22 33.64 -10.17
N GLU A 387 28.09 33.61 -9.16
CA GLU A 387 27.77 34.16 -7.84
C GLU A 387 27.32 35.62 -7.93
N GLY A 388 26.31 35.99 -7.12
CA GLY A 388 25.71 37.31 -7.08
C GLY A 388 24.18 37.30 -7.26
N GLU A 389 23.60 38.48 -7.40
CA GLU A 389 22.15 38.70 -7.31
C GLU A 389 21.30 37.83 -8.22
N VAL A 390 21.79 37.53 -9.45
CA VAL A 390 21.05 36.65 -10.38
C VAL A 390 20.90 35.25 -9.82
N ARG A 391 22.01 34.68 -9.31
CA ARG A 391 21.99 33.33 -8.72
C ARG A 391 21.15 33.29 -7.44
N GLU A 392 21.22 34.33 -6.65
CA GLU A 392 20.46 34.47 -5.39
C GLU A 392 18.95 34.59 -5.65
N LYS A 393 18.52 35.30 -6.70
CA LYS A 393 17.12 35.35 -7.15
C LYS A 393 16.63 33.98 -7.63
N LEU A 394 17.42 33.29 -8.44
CA LEU A 394 17.09 31.94 -8.89
C LEU A 394 17.00 30.96 -7.70
N ALA A 395 17.86 31.10 -6.71
CA ALA A 395 17.78 30.31 -5.47
C ALA A 395 16.47 30.59 -4.72
N TYR A 396 16.06 31.85 -4.61
CA TYR A 396 14.77 32.19 -3.99
C TYR A 396 13.59 31.57 -4.71
N GLU A 397 13.57 31.63 -6.04
CA GLU A 397 12.52 31.03 -6.85
C GLU A 397 12.48 29.49 -6.76
N LEU A 398 13.64 28.85 -6.71
CA LEU A 398 13.74 27.40 -6.46
C LEU A 398 13.24 27.06 -5.06
N GLY A 399 13.61 27.85 -4.05
CA GLY A 399 13.13 27.69 -2.67
C GLY A 399 11.61 27.74 -2.57
N ILE A 400 10.96 28.69 -3.26
CA ILE A 400 9.48 28.76 -3.33
C ILE A 400 8.91 27.46 -3.89
N ARG A 401 9.37 27.04 -5.06
CA ARG A 401 8.81 25.89 -5.79
C ARG A 401 9.01 24.56 -5.05
N TYR A 402 10.17 24.35 -4.49
CA TYR A 402 10.43 23.18 -3.67
C TYR A 402 9.55 23.13 -2.43
N TYR A 403 9.42 24.27 -1.72
CA TYR A 403 8.57 24.32 -0.53
C TYR A 403 7.10 24.10 -0.87
N GLN A 404 6.61 24.75 -1.93
CA GLN A 404 5.23 24.61 -2.39
C GLN A 404 4.89 23.16 -2.82
N ALA A 405 5.83 22.44 -3.40
CA ALA A 405 5.65 21.04 -3.80
C ALA A 405 5.90 20.04 -2.65
N SER A 406 6.39 20.48 -1.50
CA SER A 406 6.58 19.64 -0.31
C SER A 406 5.24 19.35 0.38
N CYS A 407 5.24 18.40 1.33
CA CYS A 407 4.07 18.11 2.18
C CYS A 407 3.63 19.29 3.06
N TYR A 408 4.46 20.32 3.23
CA TYR A 408 4.15 21.54 3.97
C TYR A 408 3.56 22.66 3.10
N GLY A 409 3.69 22.56 1.78
CA GLY A 409 3.25 23.59 0.85
C GLY A 409 1.83 23.40 0.35
N ASP A 410 1.30 24.41 -0.37
CA ASP A 410 -0.05 24.37 -0.93
C ASP A 410 -0.17 23.45 -2.16
N CYS A 411 0.94 23.15 -2.84
CA CYS A 411 0.99 22.39 -4.08
C CYS A 411 1.53 20.96 -3.90
N TRP A 412 1.33 20.37 -2.71
CA TRP A 412 1.69 18.98 -2.39
C TRP A 412 1.15 17.97 -3.42
N TYR A 413 0.06 18.27 -4.12
CA TYR A 413 -0.52 17.44 -5.16
C TYR A 413 0.46 17.13 -6.32
N LEU A 414 1.53 17.91 -6.47
CA LEU A 414 2.56 17.69 -7.49
C LEU A 414 3.34 16.38 -7.23
N THR A 415 3.57 16.06 -5.97
CA THR A 415 4.31 14.87 -5.54
C THR A 415 3.40 13.68 -5.22
N HIS A 416 2.09 13.84 -5.40
CA HIS A 416 1.09 12.83 -5.07
C HIS A 416 0.26 12.43 -6.29
N TYR A 417 -0.40 11.28 -6.19
CA TYR A 417 -1.36 10.78 -7.16
C TYR A 417 -2.60 10.24 -6.42
N GLY A 418 -3.74 10.16 -7.10
CA GLY A 418 -4.98 9.69 -6.49
C GLY A 418 -5.63 10.70 -5.55
N LYS A 419 -6.13 10.24 -4.42
CA LYS A 419 -6.91 11.03 -3.46
C LYS A 419 -6.20 11.30 -2.14
N SER A 420 -5.18 10.52 -1.80
CA SER A 420 -4.54 10.61 -0.50
C SER A 420 -3.65 11.84 -0.40
N VAL A 421 -3.74 12.49 0.75
CA VAL A 421 -2.93 13.65 1.12
C VAL A 421 -2.10 13.38 2.38
N ALA A 422 -2.40 12.28 3.07
CA ALA A 422 -1.82 11.92 4.37
C ALA A 422 -0.85 10.74 4.25
N ASP A 423 -0.12 10.67 3.14
CA ASP A 423 0.81 9.59 2.90
C ASP A 423 2.06 9.76 3.76
N SER A 424 2.57 8.67 4.30
CA SER A 424 3.91 8.63 4.87
C SER A 424 4.95 8.89 3.78
N ALA A 425 6.13 9.42 4.14
CA ALA A 425 7.23 9.56 3.22
C ALA A 425 7.55 8.20 2.56
N ARG A 426 7.60 8.19 1.22
CA ARG A 426 7.83 6.99 0.41
C ARG A 426 9.32 6.76 0.21
N THR A 427 9.70 5.52 -0.02
CA THR A 427 11.09 5.17 -0.30
C THR A 427 11.60 5.93 -1.54
N GLY A 428 12.71 6.66 -1.38
CA GLY A 428 13.35 7.42 -2.46
C GLY A 428 12.86 8.86 -2.61
N GLU A 429 11.84 9.31 -1.87
CA GLU A 429 11.40 10.70 -1.93
C GLU A 429 12.48 11.65 -1.41
N ALA A 430 12.67 12.75 -2.12
CA ALA A 430 13.54 13.83 -1.71
C ALA A 430 12.82 14.73 -0.68
N ASP A 431 13.55 15.18 0.32
CA ASP A 431 13.02 16.16 1.28
C ASP A 431 12.99 17.57 0.65
N PHE A 432 11.91 17.85 -0.07
CA PHE A 432 11.73 19.12 -0.77
C PHE A 432 11.73 20.32 0.18
N ALA A 433 11.30 20.14 1.40
CA ALA A 433 11.32 21.23 2.37
C ALA A 433 12.75 21.55 2.86
N ALA A 434 13.57 20.51 3.07
CA ALA A 434 15.00 20.72 3.38
C ALA A 434 15.73 21.32 2.18
N ILE A 435 15.47 20.84 0.95
CA ILE A 435 16.05 21.42 -0.27
C ILE A 435 15.65 22.90 -0.42
N ALA A 436 14.40 23.24 -0.13
CA ALA A 436 13.95 24.62 -0.15
C ALA A 436 14.72 25.50 0.84
N GLN A 437 14.97 25.01 2.06
CA GLN A 437 15.80 25.72 3.04
C GLN A 437 17.22 25.98 2.53
N ASP A 438 17.82 25.02 1.86
CA ASP A 438 19.20 25.16 1.35
C ASP A 438 19.29 26.24 0.27
N TYR A 439 18.33 26.29 -0.66
CA TYR A 439 18.23 27.38 -1.63
C TYR A 439 17.98 28.73 -0.97
N LEU A 440 17.09 28.81 0.03
CA LEU A 440 16.83 30.04 0.76
C LEU A 440 18.03 30.52 1.59
N LYS A 441 18.88 29.62 2.10
CA LYS A 441 20.17 29.98 2.74
C LYS A 441 21.13 30.63 1.75
N VAL A 442 21.11 30.26 0.48
CA VAL A 442 21.89 30.96 -0.56
C VAL A 442 21.30 32.35 -0.80
N SER A 443 20.00 32.45 -1.01
CA SER A 443 19.29 33.70 -1.29
C SER A 443 19.41 34.74 -0.15
N LYS A 444 19.43 34.30 1.11
CA LYS A 444 19.57 35.21 2.25
C LYS A 444 20.95 35.92 2.33
N GLN A 445 21.94 35.49 1.54
CA GLN A 445 23.25 36.12 1.46
C GLN A 445 23.26 37.36 0.51
N SER A 446 22.12 37.62 -0.14
CA SER A 446 22.04 38.69 -1.14
C SER A 446 22.42 40.06 -0.59
N SER A 447 23.12 40.84 -1.42
CA SER A 447 23.33 42.26 -1.20
C SER A 447 22.08 43.07 -1.44
N ASN A 448 21.08 42.55 -2.16
CA ASN A 448 19.76 43.13 -2.32
C ASN A 448 18.98 42.93 -1.00
N LEU A 449 18.81 44.02 -0.26
CA LEU A 449 18.21 44.01 1.09
C LEU A 449 16.79 43.44 1.09
N THR A 450 15.98 43.74 0.06
CA THR A 450 14.62 43.22 -0.07
C THR A 450 14.61 41.70 -0.28
N LEU A 451 15.46 41.20 -1.16
CA LEU A 451 15.58 39.76 -1.41
C LEU A 451 16.08 39.02 -0.16
N ARG A 452 17.08 39.58 0.51
CA ARG A 452 17.59 39.04 1.78
C ARG A 452 16.49 39.00 2.86
N TYR A 453 15.73 40.08 3.00
CA TYR A 453 14.63 40.18 3.95
C TYR A 453 13.56 39.10 3.70
N HIS A 454 13.12 38.94 2.44
CA HIS A 454 12.14 37.93 2.06
C HIS A 454 12.66 36.49 2.27
N SER A 455 13.95 36.25 2.04
CA SER A 455 14.56 34.93 2.27
C SER A 455 14.66 34.61 3.76
N LEU A 456 14.99 35.57 4.60
CA LEU A 456 15.00 35.42 6.06
C LEU A 456 13.59 35.14 6.60
N TYR A 457 12.59 35.89 6.09
CA TYR A 457 11.19 35.66 6.43
C TYR A 457 10.71 34.28 6.01
N ALA A 458 11.06 33.83 4.81
CA ALA A 458 10.79 32.49 4.34
C ALA A 458 11.35 31.42 5.28
N LEU A 459 12.62 31.52 5.64
CA LEU A 459 13.27 30.58 6.57
C LEU A 459 12.62 30.58 7.96
N SER A 460 12.18 31.74 8.46
CA SER A 460 11.46 31.82 9.73
C SER A 460 10.06 31.17 9.70
N SER A 461 9.47 31.04 8.51
CA SER A 461 8.14 30.44 8.30
C SER A 461 8.20 28.93 8.12
N ILE A 462 9.36 28.35 7.80
CA ILE A 462 9.52 26.90 7.56
C ILE A 462 9.64 26.16 8.89
N GLY A 463 8.62 25.39 9.25
CA GLY A 463 8.47 24.71 10.54
C GLY A 463 8.96 23.26 10.60
N ILE A 464 9.96 22.86 9.79
CA ILE A 464 10.49 21.49 9.81
C ILE A 464 11.15 21.15 11.14
N ASP A 465 11.93 22.11 11.67
CA ASP A 465 12.50 22.05 13.01
C ASP A 465 11.93 23.24 13.82
N PRO A 466 10.77 23.06 14.48
CA PRO A 466 9.96 24.16 14.96
C PRO A 466 10.58 24.83 16.20
N TRP A 467 10.30 26.13 16.37
CA TRP A 467 10.80 26.94 17.48
C TRP A 467 10.20 26.56 18.84
N PHE A 468 9.12 25.79 18.87
CA PHE A 468 8.57 25.20 20.09
C PHE A 468 8.02 23.79 19.81
N LYS A 469 7.94 22.98 20.87
CA LYS A 469 7.24 21.71 20.89
C LYS A 469 6.07 21.77 21.84
N ILE A 470 4.97 21.16 21.46
CA ILE A 470 3.82 20.97 22.34
C ILE A 470 4.10 19.75 23.23
N SER A 471 3.92 19.90 24.53
CA SER A 471 3.85 18.81 25.49
C SER A 471 2.60 18.96 26.34
N TYR A 472 2.19 17.87 26.98
CA TYR A 472 1.04 17.88 27.89
C TYR A 472 1.49 17.53 29.29
N ASP A 473 1.00 18.26 30.30
CA ASP A 473 1.22 17.93 31.70
C ASP A 473 0.34 16.73 32.14
N ALA A 474 0.46 16.32 33.39
CA ALA A 474 -0.31 15.20 33.97
C ALA A 474 -1.84 15.44 33.94
N ASN A 475 -2.29 16.68 33.77
CA ASN A 475 -3.70 17.07 33.67
C ASN A 475 -4.14 17.36 32.22
N TRP A 476 -3.32 16.97 31.24
CA TRP A 476 -3.56 17.22 29.81
C TRP A 476 -3.59 18.70 29.41
N ASN A 477 -3.02 19.59 30.21
CA ASN A 477 -2.87 20.99 29.81
C ASN A 477 -1.70 21.13 28.83
N GLU A 478 -1.92 21.85 27.76
CA GLU A 478 -0.92 22.11 26.71
C GLU A 478 0.18 23.05 27.27
N GLN A 479 1.43 22.63 27.09
CA GLN A 479 2.62 23.43 27.41
C GLN A 479 3.48 23.58 26.15
N LYS A 480 3.94 24.83 25.91
CA LYS A 480 4.87 25.11 24.81
C LYS A 480 6.30 25.15 25.34
N LEU A 481 7.10 24.17 24.90
CA LEU A 481 8.52 24.10 25.23
C LEU A 481 9.32 24.76 24.13
N ILE A 482 9.87 25.93 24.41
CA ILE A 482 10.70 26.68 23.47
C ILE A 482 11.96 25.89 23.12
N GLN A 483 12.34 25.91 21.83
CA GLN A 483 13.48 25.20 21.26
C GLN A 483 14.52 26.20 20.72
N PRO A 484 15.36 26.83 21.56
CA PRO A 484 16.25 27.93 21.14
C PRO A 484 17.30 27.51 20.11
N LEU A 485 17.63 26.19 20.04
CA LEU A 485 18.61 25.66 19.09
C LEU A 485 17.98 25.19 17.76
N SER A 486 16.65 25.23 17.64
CA SER A 486 15.99 24.82 16.40
C SER A 486 16.28 25.77 15.26
N ALA A 487 16.24 25.23 14.03
CA ALA A 487 16.51 26.01 12.83
C ALA A 487 15.49 27.16 12.66
N GLN A 488 14.22 26.94 13.00
CA GLN A 488 13.19 27.97 12.91
C GLN A 488 13.42 29.07 13.95
N TYR A 489 13.77 28.73 15.19
CA TYR A 489 14.09 29.76 16.22
C TYR A 489 15.22 30.65 15.78
N GLN A 490 16.32 30.08 15.29
CA GLN A 490 17.46 30.84 14.81
C GLN A 490 17.13 31.71 13.60
N ALA A 491 16.30 31.22 12.69
CA ALA A 491 15.83 31.98 11.53
C ALA A 491 14.93 33.15 11.96
N MET A 492 14.04 32.98 12.94
CA MET A 492 13.21 34.03 13.50
C MET A 492 14.04 35.12 14.19
N MET A 493 15.06 34.70 14.95
CA MET A 493 15.99 35.65 15.58
C MET A 493 16.75 36.50 14.55
N GLU A 494 17.31 35.84 13.53
CA GLU A 494 18.05 36.49 12.44
C GLU A 494 17.15 37.48 11.67
N TRP A 495 15.93 37.06 11.34
CA TRP A 495 14.94 37.90 10.67
C TRP A 495 14.54 39.11 11.53
N SER A 496 14.23 38.93 12.81
CA SER A 496 13.85 40.02 13.73
C SER A 496 14.99 41.03 13.90
N GLN A 497 16.23 40.53 14.03
CA GLN A 497 17.40 41.39 14.13
C GLN A 497 17.61 42.20 12.86
N PHE A 498 17.51 41.57 11.69
CA PHE A 498 17.66 42.20 10.38
C PHE A 498 16.57 43.26 10.14
N SER A 499 15.31 42.94 10.50
CA SER A 499 14.18 43.87 10.39
C SER A 499 14.36 45.16 11.25
N ARG A 500 14.96 45.05 12.44
CA ARG A 500 15.28 46.20 13.29
C ARG A 500 16.41 47.05 12.72
N GLN A 501 17.35 46.46 12.01
CA GLN A 501 18.47 47.18 11.37
C GLN A 501 18.03 47.89 10.08
N HIS A 502 16.98 47.37 9.40
CA HIS A 502 16.49 47.82 8.11
C HIS A 502 14.99 48.07 8.12
N PRO A 503 14.48 49.04 8.92
CA PRO A 503 13.05 49.32 9.03
C PRO A 503 12.43 49.81 7.71
N GLU A 504 13.24 50.35 6.81
CA GLU A 504 12.81 50.90 5.51
C GLU A 504 12.33 49.83 4.52
N ILE A 505 12.72 48.56 4.71
CA ILE A 505 12.33 47.45 3.82
C ILE A 505 11.24 46.56 4.41
N VAL A 506 10.82 46.80 5.66
CA VAL A 506 9.80 45.97 6.31
C VAL A 506 8.45 46.16 5.61
N ASP A 507 7.91 45.13 5.07
CA ASP A 507 6.63 45.17 4.40
C ASP A 507 5.44 44.88 5.34
N GLN A 508 4.26 45.33 4.91
CA GLN A 508 3.04 45.20 5.70
C GLN A 508 2.56 43.75 5.91
N TYR A 509 2.99 42.79 5.08
CA TYR A 509 2.59 41.38 5.20
C TYR A 509 3.29 40.70 6.38
N THR A 510 4.58 40.95 6.53
CA THR A 510 5.38 40.39 7.62
C THR A 510 4.98 40.98 8.98
N THR A 511 4.58 42.22 9.04
CA THR A 511 4.13 42.89 10.28
C THR A 511 2.80 42.35 10.80
N ARG A 512 2.04 41.62 10.00
CA ARG A 512 0.76 40.99 10.40
C ARG A 512 0.93 39.53 10.83
N CYS A 513 2.14 38.98 10.81
CA CYS A 513 2.39 37.57 11.17
C CYS A 513 2.21 37.36 12.69
N ASP A 514 1.15 36.68 13.08
CA ASP A 514 0.85 36.38 14.49
C ASP A 514 1.89 35.48 15.15
N VAL A 515 2.49 34.57 14.39
CA VAL A 515 3.54 33.65 14.87
C VAL A 515 4.78 34.45 15.28
N LEU A 516 5.21 35.42 14.46
CA LEU A 516 6.34 36.28 14.78
C LEU A 516 6.05 37.19 15.99
N LYS A 517 4.84 37.71 16.09
CA LYS A 517 4.42 38.50 17.28
C LYS A 517 4.42 37.66 18.55
N GLN A 518 4.00 36.39 18.48
CA GLN A 518 4.07 35.46 19.60
C GLN A 518 5.53 35.17 19.96
N PHE A 519 6.37 34.95 18.97
CA PHE A 519 7.79 34.71 19.17
C PHE A 519 8.45 35.92 19.88
N GLU A 520 8.22 37.13 19.41
CA GLU A 520 8.77 38.38 20.00
C GLU A 520 8.33 38.61 21.44
N LYS A 521 7.12 38.16 21.82
CA LYS A 521 6.65 38.20 23.21
C LYS A 521 7.33 37.22 24.15
N ASN A 522 8.00 36.19 23.60
CA ASN A 522 8.72 35.18 24.36
C ASN A 522 10.24 35.41 24.39
N LEU A 523 10.73 36.49 23.73
CA LEU A 523 12.09 37.00 23.83
C LEU A 523 12.23 37.92 25.03
#